data_6d1e853608f2bc64b0fbad2051af8249
#
_entry.id   6d1e853608f2bc64b0fbad2051af8249
#
_cell.length_a   1.000
_cell.length_b   1.000
_cell.length_c   1.000
_cell.angle_alpha   90.00
_cell.angle_beta   90.00
_cell.angle_gamma   90.00
#
_symmetry.space_group_name_H-M   'P 1'
#
loop_
_entity.id
_entity.type
_entity.pdbx_description
1 polymer ?
#
loop_
_entity_poly.entity_id
_entity_poly.type
_entity_poly.pdbx_seq_one_letter_code
_entity_poly.pdbx_strand_id
1 'polypeptide(L)'
;MAALPISSQIACLLLFMQHALAQTWIPVDWPMLVDQQAQQFEDPYRDLTPSQFQSLMALAQLRIGLGEASPEGKRADLEERASKLSKDLRAQGLDPDWILAQREAVAARRQHAALATNDALEGEHVELSGYLLVAPDVEDGAMVAFLLPDRGVCMHLPPPAPNQLIQLKVDELPEPLGPCISAAVRGRLSEDETMATVPVIDDTIDLWSRWKLQVKEVITSGTFSAETDDS
;
A
#
# COMPACT_ATOMS: atom_id res chain seq x y z
N MET A 1 -58.57 -28.23 48.72
CA MET A 1 -57.11 -28.26 48.82
C MET A 1 -56.62 -28.50 47.41
N ALA A 2 -56.19 -27.47 46.70
CA ALA A 2 -55.71 -27.56 45.33
C ALA A 2 -54.20 -27.21 45.34
N ALA A 3 -53.37 -28.16 44.93
CA ALA A 3 -51.92 -27.99 44.80
C ALA A 3 -51.62 -27.30 43.47
N LEU A 4 -50.94 -26.16 43.47
CA LEU A 4 -50.39 -25.47 42.32
C LEU A 4 -49.11 -26.16 41.86
N PRO A 5 -48.87 -26.32 40.53
CA PRO A 5 -47.66 -26.95 40.03
C PRO A 5 -46.46 -25.99 40.00
N ILE A 6 -45.38 -26.37 40.66
CA ILE A 6 -44.06 -25.68 40.71
C ILE A 6 -43.27 -26.00 39.44
N SER A 7 -43.76 -25.78 38.24
CA SER A 7 -42.99 -26.11 37.02
C SER A 7 -42.80 -25.01 35.99
N SER A 8 -43.15 -23.73 36.36
CA SER A 8 -43.09 -22.63 35.38
C SER A 8 -41.97 -21.61 35.58
N GLN A 9 -41.10 -21.78 36.59
CA GLN A 9 -40.06 -20.79 36.88
C GLN A 9 -38.62 -21.22 36.45
N ILE A 10 -38.43 -22.48 36.04
CA ILE A 10 -37.09 -22.94 35.60
C ILE A 10 -36.85 -22.72 34.11
N ALA A 11 -37.90 -22.53 33.29
CA ALA A 11 -37.75 -22.35 31.86
C ALA A 11 -37.29 -20.91 31.44
N CYS A 12 -37.35 -19.94 32.36
CA CYS A 12 -37.00 -18.53 32.02
C CYS A 12 -35.53 -18.18 32.32
N LEU A 13 -34.77 -19.05 33.01
CA LEU A 13 -33.37 -18.75 33.38
C LEU A 13 -32.34 -19.30 32.39
N LEU A 14 -32.77 -20.07 31.38
CA LEU A 14 -31.86 -20.64 30.35
C LEU A 14 -31.76 -19.84 29.07
N LEU A 15 -32.51 -18.74 28.95
CA LEU A 15 -32.52 -17.92 27.72
C LEU A 15 -31.61 -16.68 27.78
N PHE A 16 -30.88 -16.42 28.85
CA PHE A 16 -30.01 -15.25 29.00
C PHE A 16 -28.52 -15.54 29.06
N MET A 17 -28.08 -16.76 28.73
CA MET A 17 -26.67 -17.03 28.43
C MET A 17 -26.40 -16.97 26.92
N GLN A 18 -26.85 -15.92 26.25
CA GLN A 18 -26.16 -15.49 25.05
C GLN A 18 -24.80 -14.95 25.51
N HIS A 19 -23.82 -15.84 25.48
CA HIS A 19 -22.44 -15.43 25.55
C HIS A 19 -22.24 -14.46 24.37
N ALA A 20 -22.09 -13.20 24.65
CA ALA A 20 -21.44 -12.29 23.74
C ALA A 20 -20.03 -12.89 23.57
N LEU A 21 -19.83 -13.67 22.51
CA LEU A 21 -18.51 -14.10 22.08
C LEU A 21 -17.77 -12.80 21.87
N ALA A 22 -16.87 -12.49 22.80
CA ALA A 22 -16.00 -11.34 22.65
C ALA A 22 -15.33 -11.48 21.28
N GLN A 23 -15.61 -10.56 20.38
CA GLN A 23 -15.06 -10.59 19.04
C GLN A 23 -13.54 -10.55 19.17
N THR A 24 -12.86 -11.60 18.74
CA THR A 24 -11.41 -11.67 18.76
C THR A 24 -10.89 -10.94 17.53
N TRP A 25 -10.02 -9.97 17.75
CA TRP A 25 -9.34 -9.25 16.68
C TRP A 25 -8.01 -9.93 16.40
N ILE A 26 -7.74 -10.20 15.12
CA ILE A 26 -6.44 -10.72 14.67
C ILE A 26 -5.50 -9.52 14.56
N PRO A 27 -4.40 -9.46 15.32
CA PRO A 27 -3.40 -8.43 15.11
C PRO A 27 -2.69 -8.66 13.77
N VAL A 28 -2.72 -7.66 12.91
CA VAL A 28 -2.13 -7.70 11.57
C VAL A 28 -1.07 -6.62 11.44
N ASP A 29 0.09 -7.01 10.93
CA ASP A 29 1.14 -6.09 10.52
C ASP A 29 1.09 -5.87 8.99
N TRP A 30 1.58 -4.75 8.52
CA TRP A 30 1.58 -4.37 7.11
C TRP A 30 2.15 -5.44 6.16
N PRO A 31 3.27 -6.14 6.48
CA PRO A 31 3.77 -7.23 5.64
C PRO A 31 2.83 -8.43 5.52
N MET A 32 1.87 -8.60 6.44
CA MET A 32 0.91 -9.71 6.39
C MET A 32 -0.20 -9.48 5.35
N LEU A 33 -0.41 -8.24 4.91
CA LEU A 33 -1.44 -7.88 3.93
C LEU A 33 -1.14 -8.39 2.51
N VAL A 34 0.12 -8.67 2.20
CA VAL A 34 0.55 -9.04 0.86
C VAL A 34 0.69 -10.56 0.70
N ASP A 35 0.47 -11.04 -0.52
CA ASP A 35 0.87 -12.39 -0.89
C ASP A 35 2.40 -12.51 -0.87
N GLN A 36 2.91 -13.29 0.07
CA GLN A 36 4.36 -13.49 0.25
C GLN A 36 5.01 -14.24 -0.93
N GLN A 37 4.26 -15.05 -1.66
CA GLN A 37 4.78 -15.76 -2.84
C GLN A 37 4.95 -14.79 -4.02
N ALA A 38 4.01 -13.87 -4.20
CA ALA A 38 4.10 -12.83 -5.22
C ALA A 38 5.28 -11.87 -5.00
N GLN A 39 5.79 -11.73 -3.74
CA GLN A 39 6.96 -10.92 -3.43
C GLN A 39 8.28 -11.59 -3.82
N GLN A 40 8.28 -12.92 -4.06
CA GLN A 40 9.48 -13.70 -4.33
C GLN A 40 9.69 -13.86 -5.83
N PHE A 41 10.33 -12.90 -6.47
CA PHE A 41 10.67 -12.98 -7.89
C PHE A 41 12.08 -12.44 -8.17
N GLU A 42 12.67 -12.95 -9.26
CA GLU A 42 13.96 -12.48 -9.75
C GLU A 42 13.81 -11.09 -10.38
N ASP A 43 14.61 -10.15 -9.88
CA ASP A 43 14.64 -8.77 -10.33
C ASP A 43 16.09 -8.29 -10.46
N PRO A 44 16.70 -8.39 -11.65
CA PRO A 44 18.09 -8.03 -11.86
C PRO A 44 18.37 -6.53 -11.72
N TYR A 45 17.34 -5.70 -11.63
CA TYR A 45 17.51 -4.27 -11.38
C TYR A 45 17.70 -3.94 -9.90
N ARG A 46 17.28 -4.84 -8.99
CA ARG A 46 17.33 -4.62 -7.54
C ARG A 46 18.75 -4.56 -6.99
N ASP A 47 19.64 -5.34 -7.60
CA ASP A 47 21.03 -5.48 -7.13
C ASP A 47 21.99 -4.50 -7.81
N LEU A 48 21.49 -3.65 -8.72
CA LEU A 48 22.31 -2.65 -9.39
C LEU A 48 22.65 -1.50 -8.44
N THR A 49 23.89 -1.10 -8.42
CA THR A 49 24.28 0.17 -7.80
C THR A 49 23.66 1.36 -8.55
N PRO A 50 23.49 2.53 -7.91
CA PRO A 50 22.93 3.72 -8.58
C PRO A 50 23.67 4.09 -9.87
N SER A 51 25.01 3.97 -9.90
CA SER A 51 25.80 4.26 -11.08
C SER A 51 25.62 3.23 -12.20
N GLN A 52 25.48 1.94 -11.86
CA GLN A 52 25.19 0.88 -12.82
C GLN A 52 23.81 1.07 -13.44
N PHE A 53 22.81 1.38 -12.60
CA PHE A 53 21.46 1.68 -13.07
C PHE A 53 21.44 2.88 -14.03
N GLN A 54 22.12 4.00 -13.67
CA GLN A 54 22.22 5.17 -14.55
C GLN A 54 22.90 4.82 -15.87
N SER A 55 23.99 4.05 -15.86
CA SER A 55 24.69 3.61 -17.06
C SER A 55 23.83 2.71 -17.96
N LEU A 56 23.08 1.80 -17.34
CA LEU A 56 22.13 0.92 -18.03
C LEU A 56 20.98 1.73 -18.68
N MET A 57 20.43 2.72 -17.96
CA MET A 57 19.39 3.59 -18.50
C MET A 57 19.92 4.46 -19.65
N ALA A 58 21.14 5.00 -19.51
CA ALA A 58 21.79 5.74 -20.61
C ALA A 58 22.01 4.86 -21.85
N LEU A 59 22.44 3.61 -21.67
CA LEU A 59 22.56 2.65 -22.77
C LEU A 59 21.21 2.38 -23.45
N ALA A 60 20.14 2.19 -22.67
CA ALA A 60 18.79 1.99 -23.21
C ALA A 60 18.33 3.20 -24.05
N GLN A 61 18.55 4.43 -23.56
CA GLN A 61 18.22 5.65 -24.31
C GLN A 61 19.00 5.79 -25.62
N LEU A 62 20.31 5.48 -25.61
CA LEU A 62 21.12 5.49 -26.83
C LEU A 62 20.62 4.47 -27.86
N ARG A 63 20.19 3.27 -27.42
CA ARG A 63 19.62 2.25 -28.30
C ARG A 63 18.28 2.68 -28.91
N ILE A 64 17.43 3.36 -28.16
CA ILE A 64 16.18 3.95 -28.68
C ILE A 64 16.52 4.98 -29.76
N GLY A 65 17.46 5.90 -29.49
CA GLY A 65 17.91 6.90 -30.46
C GLY A 65 18.55 6.30 -31.71
N LEU A 66 19.16 5.11 -31.64
CA LEU A 66 19.68 4.36 -32.79
C LEU A 66 18.58 3.72 -33.64
N GLY A 67 17.43 3.39 -33.02
CA GLY A 67 16.26 2.85 -33.73
C GLY A 67 15.49 3.91 -34.51
N GLU A 68 15.66 5.20 -34.17
CA GLU A 68 15.02 6.31 -34.86
C GLU A 68 15.84 6.75 -36.10
N ALA A 69 15.20 7.43 -37.07
CA ALA A 69 15.88 7.93 -38.26
C ALA A 69 16.83 9.09 -37.90
N SER A 70 18.04 8.79 -37.49
CA SER A 70 19.07 9.77 -37.16
C SER A 70 20.01 10.03 -38.34
N PRO A 71 20.48 11.28 -38.57
CA PRO A 71 21.51 11.58 -39.56
C PRO A 71 22.77 10.71 -39.35
N GLU A 72 23.44 10.33 -40.44
CA GLU A 72 24.55 9.33 -40.42
C GLU A 72 25.67 9.68 -39.43
N GLY A 73 26.07 10.96 -39.35
CA GLY A 73 27.13 11.42 -38.44
C GLY A 73 26.73 11.33 -36.96
N LYS A 74 25.46 11.58 -36.63
CA LYS A 74 24.93 11.44 -35.28
C LYS A 74 24.82 9.97 -34.86
N ARG A 75 24.51 9.09 -35.82
CA ARG A 75 24.39 7.64 -35.58
C ARG A 75 25.71 7.03 -35.15
N ALA A 76 26.83 7.36 -35.78
CA ALA A 76 28.16 6.87 -35.41
C ALA A 76 28.57 7.26 -34.00
N ASP A 77 28.29 8.48 -33.54
CA ASP A 77 28.51 8.93 -32.16
C ASP A 77 27.65 8.13 -31.15
N LEU A 78 26.38 7.90 -31.47
CA LEU A 78 25.48 7.11 -30.62
C LEU A 78 25.96 5.66 -30.51
N GLU A 79 26.42 5.04 -31.60
CA GLU A 79 26.94 3.68 -31.64
C GLU A 79 28.24 3.54 -30.81
N GLU A 80 29.17 4.49 -30.94
CA GLU A 80 30.40 4.50 -30.14
C GLU A 80 30.11 4.59 -28.64
N ARG A 81 29.25 5.53 -28.24
CA ARG A 81 28.85 5.72 -26.84
C ARG A 81 28.11 4.50 -26.28
N ALA A 82 27.20 3.92 -27.04
CA ALA A 82 26.50 2.70 -26.64
C ALA A 82 27.44 1.51 -26.47
N SER A 83 28.42 1.36 -27.41
CA SER A 83 29.44 0.31 -27.34
C SER A 83 30.31 0.48 -26.11
N LYS A 84 30.75 1.70 -25.78
CA LYS A 84 31.57 1.99 -24.59
C LYS A 84 30.79 1.63 -23.32
N LEU A 85 29.57 2.13 -23.13
CA LEU A 85 28.76 1.82 -21.95
C LEU A 85 28.50 0.32 -21.80
N SER A 86 28.21 -0.37 -22.90
CA SER A 86 28.01 -1.82 -22.89
C SER A 86 29.26 -2.58 -22.41
N LYS A 87 30.47 -2.16 -22.88
CA LYS A 87 31.74 -2.73 -22.44
C LYS A 87 32.02 -2.47 -20.96
N ASP A 88 31.75 -1.24 -20.49
CA ASP A 88 31.99 -0.82 -19.12
C ASP A 88 31.10 -1.61 -18.14
N LEU A 89 29.82 -1.83 -18.51
CA LEU A 89 28.88 -2.64 -17.72
C LEU A 89 29.33 -4.13 -17.69
N ARG A 90 29.75 -4.69 -18.83
CA ARG A 90 30.24 -6.07 -18.88
C ARG A 90 31.55 -6.26 -18.08
N ALA A 91 32.41 -5.26 -18.07
CA ALA A 91 33.63 -5.28 -17.24
C ALA A 91 33.31 -5.30 -15.73
N GLN A 92 32.11 -4.83 -15.33
CA GLN A 92 31.61 -4.90 -13.98
C GLN A 92 30.82 -6.19 -13.68
N GLY A 93 30.79 -7.16 -14.59
CA GLY A 93 30.13 -8.45 -14.43
C GLY A 93 28.64 -8.44 -14.78
N LEU A 94 28.13 -7.36 -15.41
CA LEU A 94 26.73 -7.25 -15.81
C LEU A 94 26.57 -7.64 -17.29
N ASP A 95 25.47 -8.28 -17.61
CA ASP A 95 25.00 -8.44 -19.00
C ASP A 95 23.90 -7.44 -19.30
N PRO A 96 24.23 -6.27 -19.91
CA PRO A 96 23.23 -5.23 -20.15
C PRO A 96 22.14 -5.66 -21.16
N ASP A 97 22.47 -6.59 -22.07
CA ASP A 97 21.51 -7.07 -23.06
C ASP A 97 20.45 -7.94 -22.40
N TRP A 98 20.89 -8.87 -21.56
CA TRP A 98 19.99 -9.71 -20.80
C TRP A 98 19.14 -8.91 -19.81
N ILE A 99 19.74 -7.98 -19.05
CA ILE A 99 19.01 -7.16 -18.07
C ILE A 99 17.93 -6.32 -18.77
N LEU A 100 18.26 -5.65 -19.87
CA LEU A 100 17.31 -4.83 -20.62
C LEU A 100 16.18 -5.68 -21.23
N ALA A 101 16.48 -6.90 -21.67
CA ALA A 101 15.46 -7.82 -22.19
C ALA A 101 14.45 -8.26 -21.09
N GLN A 102 14.82 -8.23 -19.80
CA GLN A 102 13.93 -8.56 -18.70
C GLN A 102 12.95 -7.43 -18.30
N ARG A 103 13.09 -6.23 -18.87
CA ARG A 103 12.38 -5.02 -18.43
C ARG A 103 10.87 -5.22 -18.30
N GLU A 104 10.23 -5.75 -19.33
CA GLU A 104 8.77 -5.94 -19.35
C GLU A 104 8.33 -7.04 -18.37
N ALA A 105 9.09 -8.15 -18.33
CA ALA A 105 8.81 -9.25 -17.41
C ALA A 105 8.96 -8.81 -15.94
N VAL A 106 10.00 -8.02 -15.64
CA VAL A 106 10.20 -7.47 -14.28
C VAL A 106 9.11 -6.46 -13.94
N ALA A 107 8.72 -5.59 -14.88
CA ALA A 107 7.63 -4.64 -14.66
C ALA A 107 6.31 -5.38 -14.33
N ALA A 108 5.98 -6.42 -15.08
CA ALA A 108 4.80 -7.24 -14.82
C ALA A 108 4.85 -7.95 -13.45
N ARG A 109 6.02 -8.49 -13.06
CA ARG A 109 6.20 -9.12 -11.73
C ARG A 109 6.06 -8.11 -10.60
N ARG A 110 6.65 -6.92 -10.74
CA ARG A 110 6.50 -5.83 -9.76
C ARG A 110 5.05 -5.38 -9.62
N GLN A 111 4.35 -5.24 -10.75
CA GLN A 111 2.93 -4.91 -10.74
C GLN A 111 2.11 -6.00 -10.04
N HIS A 112 2.35 -7.27 -10.37
CA HIS A 112 1.69 -8.38 -9.68
C HIS A 112 1.97 -8.36 -8.18
N ALA A 113 3.22 -8.20 -7.77
CA ALA A 113 3.60 -8.13 -6.36
C ALA A 113 2.95 -6.94 -5.62
N ALA A 114 2.76 -5.81 -6.30
CA ALA A 114 2.11 -4.62 -5.75
C ALA A 114 0.59 -4.76 -5.58
N LEU A 115 -0.03 -5.70 -6.31
CA LEU A 115 -1.48 -5.91 -6.30
C LEU A 115 -1.90 -7.16 -5.53
N ALA A 116 -1.02 -8.16 -5.40
CA ALA A 116 -1.35 -9.44 -4.78
C ALA A 116 -1.54 -9.29 -3.27
N THR A 117 -2.68 -9.72 -2.81
CA THR A 117 -3.19 -9.67 -1.44
C THR A 117 -3.05 -11.04 -0.76
N ASN A 118 -3.09 -11.07 0.55
CA ASN A 118 -3.12 -12.30 1.32
C ASN A 118 -4.57 -12.76 1.52
N ASP A 119 -5.02 -13.69 0.69
CA ASP A 119 -6.40 -14.23 0.70
C ASP A 119 -6.85 -14.75 2.07
N ALA A 120 -5.91 -15.16 2.94
CA ALA A 120 -6.24 -15.64 4.28
C ALA A 120 -6.81 -14.56 5.19
N LEU A 121 -6.68 -13.29 4.82
CA LEU A 121 -7.23 -12.15 5.58
C LEU A 121 -8.58 -11.67 5.04
N GLU A 122 -9.06 -12.22 3.91
CA GLU A 122 -10.37 -11.88 3.37
C GLU A 122 -11.49 -12.24 4.34
N GLY A 123 -12.28 -11.21 4.70
CA GLY A 123 -13.41 -11.34 5.60
C GLY A 123 -13.07 -11.42 7.09
N GLU A 124 -11.80 -11.40 7.45
CA GLU A 124 -11.34 -11.52 8.83
C GLU A 124 -11.55 -10.23 9.64
N HIS A 125 -11.67 -10.40 10.95
CA HIS A 125 -11.74 -9.30 11.91
C HIS A 125 -10.34 -8.97 12.41
N VAL A 126 -9.84 -7.83 11.98
CA VAL A 126 -8.43 -7.45 12.19
C VAL A 126 -8.28 -6.21 13.05
N GLU A 127 -7.12 -6.10 13.69
CA GLU A 127 -6.59 -4.89 14.30
C GLU A 127 -5.28 -4.52 13.62
N LEU A 128 -5.17 -3.29 13.12
CA LEU A 128 -4.00 -2.79 12.42
C LEU A 128 -3.69 -1.36 12.86
N SER A 129 -2.40 -1.08 13.05
CA SER A 129 -1.91 0.26 13.38
C SER A 129 -1.26 0.92 12.17
N GLY A 130 -1.47 2.23 12.05
CA GLY A 130 -0.92 3.02 10.94
C GLY A 130 -1.19 4.50 11.10
N TYR A 131 -1.20 5.21 9.98
CA TYR A 131 -1.48 6.63 9.90
C TYR A 131 -2.79 6.86 9.16
N LEU A 132 -3.74 7.50 9.83
CA LEU A 132 -5.05 7.83 9.28
C LEU A 132 -4.94 9.10 8.45
N LEU A 133 -5.25 9.01 7.17
CA LEU A 133 -5.45 10.12 6.25
C LEU A 133 -6.94 10.29 5.99
N VAL A 134 -7.47 11.49 6.24
CA VAL A 134 -8.84 11.86 5.91
C VAL A 134 -8.79 13.09 5.03
N ALA A 135 -9.37 13.01 3.83
CA ALA A 135 -9.34 14.09 2.85
C ALA A 135 -10.59 14.04 1.95
N PRO A 136 -10.96 15.15 1.30
CA PRO A 136 -11.97 15.10 0.24
C PRO A 136 -11.40 14.44 -1.02
N ASP A 137 -12.18 13.62 -1.68
CA ASP A 137 -11.90 13.19 -3.04
C ASP A 137 -12.07 14.39 -3.99
N VAL A 138 -11.11 14.60 -4.87
CA VAL A 138 -11.12 15.73 -5.82
C VAL A 138 -12.25 15.58 -6.86
N GLU A 139 -12.65 14.33 -7.19
CA GLU A 139 -13.63 14.09 -8.24
C GLU A 139 -15.05 14.45 -7.82
N ASP A 140 -15.48 14.05 -6.61
CA ASP A 140 -16.87 14.22 -6.15
C ASP A 140 -16.99 15.01 -4.85
N GLY A 141 -15.89 15.34 -4.20
CA GLY A 141 -15.84 16.06 -2.92
C GLY A 141 -16.25 15.21 -1.72
N ALA A 142 -16.48 13.91 -1.90
CA ALA A 142 -16.79 13.02 -0.80
C ALA A 142 -15.58 12.85 0.13
N MET A 143 -15.80 12.83 1.43
CA MET A 143 -14.73 12.56 2.38
C MET A 143 -14.33 11.08 2.32
N VAL A 144 -13.06 10.83 2.07
CA VAL A 144 -12.45 9.49 2.06
C VAL A 144 -11.45 9.35 3.19
N ALA A 145 -11.32 8.14 3.69
CA ALA A 145 -10.36 7.82 4.74
C ALA A 145 -9.50 6.63 4.32
N PHE A 146 -8.19 6.76 4.55
CA PHE A 146 -7.22 5.69 4.29
C PHE A 146 -6.33 5.47 5.50
N LEU A 147 -5.94 4.23 5.72
CA LEU A 147 -4.86 3.88 6.62
C LEU A 147 -3.59 3.59 5.82
N LEU A 148 -2.48 4.17 6.26
CA LEU A 148 -1.17 4.15 5.62
C LEU A 148 -0.13 3.51 6.54
N PRO A 149 0.88 2.80 6.01
CA PRO A 149 1.96 2.22 6.82
C PRO A 149 2.89 3.26 7.45
N ASP A 150 3.07 4.40 6.80
CA ASP A 150 3.93 5.49 7.27
C ASP A 150 3.37 6.87 6.90
N ARG A 151 3.98 7.92 7.44
CA ARG A 151 3.58 9.32 7.22
C ARG A 151 4.08 9.91 5.90
N GLY A 152 4.86 9.17 5.13
CA GLY A 152 5.57 9.69 3.96
C GLY A 152 4.63 10.26 2.89
N VAL A 153 3.49 9.64 2.67
CA VAL A 153 2.48 10.09 1.70
C VAL A 153 1.99 11.51 2.01
N CYS A 154 1.81 11.82 3.29
CA CYS A 154 1.42 13.17 3.71
C CYS A 154 2.54 14.21 3.57
N MET A 155 3.76 13.75 3.25
CA MET A 155 4.99 14.55 3.15
C MET A 155 5.66 14.46 1.77
N HIS A 156 4.88 14.37 0.68
CA HIS A 156 5.35 14.33 -0.71
C HIS A 156 6.10 13.05 -1.15
N LEU A 157 6.05 11.97 -0.39
CA LEU A 157 6.51 10.67 -0.89
C LEU A 157 5.42 10.02 -1.76
N PRO A 158 5.80 9.21 -2.74
CA PRO A 158 4.82 8.48 -3.53
C PRO A 158 3.97 7.57 -2.63
N PRO A 159 2.70 7.33 -3.00
CA PRO A 159 1.83 6.44 -2.24
C PRO A 159 2.40 5.02 -2.16
N PRO A 160 2.08 4.27 -1.09
CA PRO A 160 2.46 2.87 -0.99
C PRO A 160 1.82 2.04 -2.10
N ALA A 161 2.31 0.80 -2.27
CA ALA A 161 1.69 -0.13 -3.21
C ALA A 161 0.21 -0.38 -2.84
N PRO A 162 -0.67 -0.67 -3.81
CA PRO A 162 -2.10 -0.83 -3.56
C PRO A 162 -2.45 -1.88 -2.49
N ASN A 163 -1.67 -2.95 -2.37
CA ASN A 163 -1.83 -3.97 -1.32
C ASN A 163 -1.24 -3.56 0.05
N GLN A 164 -0.65 -2.38 0.14
CA GLN A 164 -0.13 -1.74 1.37
C GLN A 164 -0.91 -0.46 1.70
N LEU A 165 -2.12 -0.32 1.18
CA LEU A 165 -3.02 0.79 1.42
C LEU A 165 -4.41 0.22 1.75
N ILE A 166 -5.08 0.77 2.77
CA ILE A 166 -6.40 0.31 3.17
C ILE A 166 -7.38 1.48 3.13
N GLN A 167 -8.43 1.37 2.31
CA GLN A 167 -9.55 2.29 2.39
C GLN A 167 -10.40 1.96 3.63
N LEU A 168 -10.71 2.96 4.43
CA LEU A 168 -11.54 2.82 5.61
C LEU A 168 -12.98 3.20 5.28
N LYS A 169 -13.92 2.30 5.52
CA LYS A 169 -15.34 2.59 5.50
C LYS A 169 -15.82 2.79 6.93
N VAL A 170 -16.14 4.02 7.28
CA VAL A 170 -16.63 4.43 8.59
C VAL A 170 -18.02 5.04 8.45
N ASP A 171 -18.86 4.86 9.45
CA ASP A 171 -20.21 5.46 9.46
C ASP A 171 -20.12 6.98 9.76
N GLU A 172 -19.18 7.36 10.64
CA GLU A 172 -18.84 8.75 10.94
C GLU A 172 -17.33 8.91 10.87
N LEU A 173 -16.87 9.78 10.00
CA LEU A 173 -15.44 10.11 9.92
C LEU A 173 -15.05 10.88 11.19
N PRO A 174 -13.93 10.51 11.84
CA PRO A 174 -13.43 11.35 12.92
C PRO A 174 -13.18 12.76 12.40
N GLU A 175 -13.47 13.76 13.20
CA GLU A 175 -13.14 15.13 12.84
C GLU A 175 -11.66 15.22 12.44
N PRO A 176 -11.34 16.04 11.41
CA PRO A 176 -9.97 16.10 10.90
C PRO A 176 -9.04 16.59 12.00
N LEU A 177 -8.36 15.67 12.64
CA LEU A 177 -7.36 15.92 13.70
C LEU A 177 -6.00 16.33 13.12
N GLY A 178 -5.96 16.68 11.83
CA GLY A 178 -4.75 17.00 11.10
C GLY A 178 -4.46 16.01 9.95
N PRO A 179 -3.48 16.30 9.11
CA PRO A 179 -3.29 15.61 7.84
C PRO A 179 -2.83 14.15 7.95
N CYS A 180 -2.32 13.69 9.10
CA CYS A 180 -1.93 12.29 9.30
C CYS A 180 -1.77 12.01 10.79
N ILE A 181 -2.70 11.32 11.38
CA ILE A 181 -2.64 10.93 12.78
C ILE A 181 -2.34 9.45 12.95
N SER A 182 -1.53 9.11 13.96
CA SER A 182 -1.32 7.71 14.34
C SER A 182 -2.62 7.14 14.93
N ALA A 183 -3.05 6.00 14.40
CA ALA A 183 -4.25 5.32 14.86
C ALA A 183 -4.08 3.80 14.78
N ALA A 184 -4.73 3.08 15.68
CA ALA A 184 -5.05 1.68 15.50
C ALA A 184 -6.52 1.58 15.09
N VAL A 185 -6.82 0.74 14.11
CA VAL A 185 -8.19 0.52 13.62
C VAL A 185 -8.55 -0.94 13.77
N ARG A 186 -9.81 -1.18 14.13
CA ARG A 186 -10.42 -2.51 14.21
C ARG A 186 -11.59 -2.57 13.26
N GLY A 187 -11.68 -3.66 12.51
CA GLY A 187 -12.78 -3.82 11.57
C GLY A 187 -12.73 -5.14 10.83
N ARG A 188 -13.67 -5.32 9.91
CA ARG A 188 -13.67 -6.46 9.00
C ARG A 188 -12.95 -6.06 7.72
N LEU A 189 -11.87 -6.79 7.41
CA LEU A 189 -11.06 -6.58 6.21
C LEU A 189 -11.71 -7.30 5.02
N SER A 190 -11.66 -6.69 3.85
CA SER A 190 -12.11 -7.30 2.60
C SER A 190 -11.24 -6.83 1.43
N GLU A 191 -11.07 -7.69 0.44
CA GLU A 191 -10.53 -7.27 -0.85
C GLU A 191 -11.58 -6.44 -1.60
N ASP A 192 -11.22 -5.21 -1.88
CA ASP A 192 -12.04 -4.31 -2.70
C ASP A 192 -11.14 -3.26 -3.33
N GLU A 193 -11.13 -3.25 -4.65
CA GLU A 193 -10.32 -2.29 -5.40
C GLU A 193 -10.98 -0.92 -5.39
N THR A 194 -10.27 0.05 -4.83
CA THR A 194 -10.76 1.41 -4.73
C THR A 194 -9.69 2.41 -5.15
N MET A 195 -10.13 3.51 -5.76
CA MET A 195 -9.27 4.62 -6.14
C MET A 195 -9.89 5.93 -5.67
N ALA A 196 -9.07 6.85 -5.20
CA ALA A 196 -9.49 8.22 -4.87
C ALA A 196 -8.33 9.17 -5.15
N THR A 197 -8.62 10.35 -5.65
CA THR A 197 -7.64 11.43 -5.84
C THR A 197 -7.79 12.43 -4.71
N VAL A 198 -6.77 12.57 -3.87
CA VAL A 198 -6.83 13.44 -2.70
C VAL A 198 -5.84 14.60 -2.79
N PRO A 199 -6.19 15.79 -2.26
CA PRO A 199 -5.28 16.92 -2.20
C PRO A 199 -4.18 16.66 -1.16
N VAL A 200 -2.97 17.01 -1.51
CA VAL A 200 -1.81 17.16 -0.63
C VAL A 200 -1.34 18.61 -0.63
N ILE A 201 -0.26 18.95 0.10
CA ILE A 201 0.11 20.35 0.35
C ILE A 201 0.21 21.19 -0.93
N ASP A 202 0.84 20.70 -2.00
CA ASP A 202 1.08 21.49 -3.24
C ASP A 202 0.55 20.79 -4.51
N ASP A 203 -0.11 19.63 -4.39
CA ASP A 203 -0.52 18.79 -5.53
C ASP A 203 -1.73 17.90 -5.16
N THR A 204 -2.04 16.96 -6.01
CA THR A 204 -2.97 15.87 -5.77
C THR A 204 -2.28 14.53 -5.95
N ILE A 205 -2.70 13.51 -5.22
CA ILE A 205 -2.20 12.15 -5.36
C ILE A 205 -3.34 11.16 -5.56
N ASP A 206 -3.09 10.16 -6.40
CA ASP A 206 -3.99 9.03 -6.57
C ASP A 206 -3.66 7.95 -5.53
N LEU A 207 -4.66 7.61 -4.71
CA LEU A 207 -4.59 6.54 -3.73
C LEU A 207 -5.35 5.33 -4.27
N TRP A 208 -4.61 4.32 -4.67
CA TRP A 208 -5.17 3.07 -5.16
C TRP A 208 -5.01 1.99 -4.09
N SER A 209 -6.13 1.46 -3.60
CA SER A 209 -6.15 0.42 -2.56
C SER A 209 -6.71 -0.89 -3.09
N ARG A 210 -6.13 -2.00 -2.64
CA ARG A 210 -6.64 -3.36 -2.81
C ARG A 210 -7.43 -3.85 -1.60
N TRP A 211 -7.38 -3.11 -0.49
CA TRP A 211 -8.02 -3.46 0.75
C TRP A 211 -9.05 -2.43 1.19
N LYS A 212 -10.16 -2.90 1.70
CA LYS A 212 -11.18 -2.11 2.38
C LYS A 212 -11.40 -2.65 3.79
N LEU A 213 -11.46 -1.77 4.77
CA LEU A 213 -11.79 -2.12 6.15
C LEU A 213 -13.14 -1.49 6.52
N GLN A 214 -14.14 -2.33 6.79
CA GLN A 214 -15.37 -1.88 7.44
C GLN A 214 -15.05 -1.64 8.92
N VAL A 215 -14.85 -0.39 9.28
CA VAL A 215 -14.36 0.01 10.61
C VAL A 215 -15.44 -0.22 11.67
N LYS A 216 -15.01 -0.75 12.80
CA LYS A 216 -15.83 -0.88 14.02
C LYS A 216 -15.32 0.03 15.13
N GLU A 217 -14.01 0.24 15.18
CA GLU A 217 -13.40 1.05 16.22
C GLU A 217 -12.14 1.74 15.65
N VAL A 218 -11.96 3.02 15.98
CA VAL A 218 -10.74 3.79 15.74
C VAL A 218 -10.16 4.19 17.08
N ILE A 219 -8.92 3.79 17.35
CA ILE A 219 -8.21 4.06 18.59
C ILE A 219 -7.09 5.04 18.23
N THR A 220 -7.25 6.29 18.59
CA THR A 220 -6.22 7.32 18.43
C THR A 220 -5.41 7.42 19.72
N SER A 221 -4.08 7.48 19.61
CA SER A 221 -3.21 7.81 20.75
C SER A 221 -3.53 9.25 21.16
N GLY A 222 -4.14 9.44 22.32
CA GLY A 222 -4.61 10.74 22.77
C GLY A 222 -3.53 11.80 22.77
N THR A 223 -3.91 13.00 22.34
CA THR A 223 -3.29 14.32 22.54
C THR A 223 -1.79 14.42 22.34
N PHE A 224 -1.40 14.87 21.15
CA PHE A 224 -0.18 15.63 21.00
C PHE A 224 -0.36 16.95 21.78
N SER A 225 0.15 17.00 23.01
CA SER A 225 0.44 18.26 23.66
C SER A 225 1.51 18.93 22.83
N ALA A 226 1.18 20.03 22.16
CA ALA A 226 2.17 20.93 21.61
C ALA A 226 2.95 21.47 22.81
N GLU A 227 4.11 20.89 23.10
CA GLU A 227 5.12 21.58 23.89
C GLU A 227 5.60 22.72 23.01
N THR A 228 5.09 23.91 23.29
CA THR A 228 5.71 25.18 22.94
C THR A 228 7.01 25.22 23.67
N ASP A 229 8.11 24.92 22.99
CA ASP A 229 9.45 25.23 23.45
C ASP A 229 9.64 26.75 23.32
N ASP A 230 9.36 27.44 24.45
CA ASP A 230 9.56 28.83 24.64
C ASP A 230 10.88 28.99 25.42
N SER A 231 12.00 29.13 24.67
CA SER A 231 13.26 29.64 25.21
C SER A 231 14.18 30.21 24.14
#